data_7b7bb9f22188a1dc64f70eb8b2c117ac
#
_entry.id   7b7bb9f22188a1dc64f70eb8b2c117ac
#
_cell.length_a   1.000
_cell.length_b   1.000
_cell.length_c   1.000
_cell.angle_alpha   90.00
_cell.angle_beta   90.00
_cell.angle_gamma   90.00
#
_symmetry.space_group_name_H-M   'P 1'
#
loop_
_entity.id
_entity.type
_entity.pdbx_description
1 polymer ?
#
loop_
_entity_poly.entity_id
_entity_poly.type
_entity_poly.pdbx_seq_one_letter_code
_entity_poly.pdbx_strand_id
1 'polypeptide(L)'
;FGSLSLTDEPAESATIEAVKMAKAAGVLISYDPNYRPSLWKSKEYAVKKMKSVVELVDVMKVSDEESILLTGAKSYEQAAEEILAMGPKLVAITLGENGVLMATKSRKEIIKAFKTHAVDTTGAGDSFWGGVLCSILSINKPVEKMEWEEIRKCAVLGNAVAGLCVQKRGGIPAIPTKEAVFEFMQRAYKSK
;
A
#
# COMPACT_ATOMS: atom_id res chain seq x y z
N PHE A 1 -4.41 1.97 8.79
CA PHE A 1 -3.96 3.21 9.43
C PHE A 1 -2.71 3.75 8.77
N GLY A 2 -2.34 5.01 9.10
CA GLY A 2 -1.13 5.66 8.59
C GLY A 2 -0.24 6.16 9.74
N SER A 3 0.96 6.67 9.40
CA SER A 3 1.93 7.10 10.42
C SER A 3 1.64 8.47 11.04
N LEU A 4 0.78 9.27 10.43
CA LEU A 4 0.52 10.64 10.91
C LEU A 4 -0.17 10.68 12.27
N SER A 5 -0.90 9.64 12.65
CA SER A 5 -1.46 9.48 13.98
C SER A 5 -0.42 9.09 15.05
N LEU A 6 0.83 8.82 14.65
CA LEU A 6 1.94 8.47 15.55
C LEU A 6 2.86 9.67 15.85
N THR A 7 2.52 10.87 15.39
CA THR A 7 3.36 12.06 15.57
C THR A 7 3.36 12.58 16.99
N ASP A 8 2.22 12.56 17.66
CA ASP A 8 2.01 13.14 18.97
C ASP A 8 0.89 12.45 19.76
N GLU A 9 0.95 12.59 21.11
CA GLU A 9 -0.12 12.16 22.01
C GLU A 9 -1.32 13.13 21.95
N PRO A 10 -2.56 12.67 22.18
CA PRO A 10 -2.97 11.29 22.53
C PRO A 10 -3.22 10.38 21.32
N ALA A 11 -3.03 10.88 20.10
CA ALA A 11 -3.34 10.12 18.87
C ALA A 11 -2.46 8.87 18.73
N GLU A 12 -1.19 8.95 19.14
CA GLU A 12 -0.26 7.82 19.10
C GLU A 12 -0.76 6.66 19.97
N SER A 13 -0.98 6.90 21.26
CA SER A 13 -1.46 5.88 22.19
C SER A 13 -2.81 5.30 21.76
N ALA A 14 -3.74 6.14 21.31
CA ALA A 14 -5.05 5.70 20.82
C ALA A 14 -4.93 4.80 19.59
N THR A 15 -4.06 5.16 18.64
CA THR A 15 -3.83 4.36 17.43
C THR A 15 -3.22 3.00 17.76
N ILE A 16 -2.17 2.98 18.59
CA ILE A 16 -1.50 1.73 18.98
C ILE A 16 -2.46 0.79 19.72
N GLU A 17 -3.27 1.32 20.63
CA GLU A 17 -4.24 0.53 21.37
C GLU A 17 -5.35 -0.01 20.46
N ALA A 18 -5.88 0.82 19.57
CA ALA A 18 -6.87 0.38 18.58
C ALA A 18 -6.32 -0.74 17.67
N VAL A 19 -5.08 -0.63 17.20
CA VAL A 19 -4.42 -1.67 16.39
C VAL A 19 -4.26 -2.97 17.17
N LYS A 20 -3.85 -2.91 18.45
CA LYS A 20 -3.74 -4.10 19.31
C LYS A 20 -5.10 -4.77 19.53
N MET A 21 -6.12 -3.98 19.83
CA MET A 21 -7.50 -4.50 19.98
C MET A 21 -8.01 -5.17 18.71
N ALA A 22 -7.81 -4.52 17.56
CA ALA A 22 -8.20 -5.06 16.26
C ALA A 22 -7.46 -6.38 15.95
N LYS A 23 -6.15 -6.42 16.19
CA LYS A 23 -5.34 -7.63 16.02
C LYS A 23 -5.80 -8.77 16.92
N ALA A 24 -6.09 -8.48 18.19
CA ALA A 24 -6.64 -9.47 19.13
C ALA A 24 -8.02 -10.01 18.70
N ALA A 25 -8.81 -9.19 18.01
CA ALA A 25 -10.09 -9.58 17.43
C ALA A 25 -9.98 -10.28 16.06
N GLY A 26 -8.76 -10.55 15.55
CA GLY A 26 -8.53 -11.19 14.26
C GLY A 26 -8.82 -10.30 13.04
N VAL A 27 -8.85 -9.00 13.22
CA VAL A 27 -9.05 -8.04 12.12
C VAL A 27 -7.74 -7.86 11.35
N LEU A 28 -7.82 -7.83 10.02
CA LEU A 28 -6.68 -7.57 9.13
C LEU A 28 -6.13 -6.16 9.38
N ILE A 29 -4.86 -6.06 9.71
CA ILE A 29 -4.18 -4.78 9.97
C ILE A 29 -3.44 -4.33 8.71
N SER A 30 -3.89 -3.22 8.16
CA SER A 30 -3.28 -2.56 7.00
C SER A 30 -2.55 -1.29 7.42
N TYR A 31 -1.33 -1.10 6.90
CA TYR A 31 -0.51 0.07 7.18
C TYR A 31 0.03 0.71 5.90
N ASP A 32 -0.17 2.02 5.78
CA ASP A 32 0.48 2.90 4.82
C ASP A 32 1.13 4.04 5.61
N PRO A 33 2.46 4.09 5.75
CA PRO A 33 3.12 5.17 6.51
C PRO A 33 2.71 6.55 6.05
N ASN A 34 2.61 6.75 4.75
CA ASN A 34 2.23 8.02 4.14
C ASN A 34 3.07 9.17 4.71
N TYR A 35 4.40 9.02 4.64
CA TYR A 35 5.37 9.89 5.28
C TYR A 35 5.28 11.32 4.75
N ARG A 36 5.18 12.28 5.67
CA ARG A 36 5.15 13.72 5.37
C ARG A 36 6.22 14.41 6.21
N PRO A 37 7.41 14.72 5.63
CA PRO A 37 8.55 15.26 6.37
C PRO A 37 8.19 16.46 7.26
N SER A 38 7.35 17.36 6.76
CA SER A 38 6.96 18.61 7.46
C SER A 38 6.15 18.40 8.74
N LEU A 39 5.62 17.19 8.97
CA LEU A 39 4.77 16.88 10.13
C LEU A 39 5.54 16.16 11.24
N TRP A 40 6.83 15.91 11.05
CA TRP A 40 7.66 15.18 12.00
C TRP A 40 8.75 16.08 12.63
N LYS A 41 9.10 15.80 13.88
CA LYS A 41 10.15 16.52 14.62
C LYS A 41 11.54 16.34 13.99
N SER A 42 11.82 15.13 13.46
CA SER A 42 13.00 14.82 12.65
C SER A 42 12.75 13.57 11.82
N LYS A 43 13.61 13.34 10.82
CA LYS A 43 13.60 12.12 10.01
C LYS A 43 13.83 10.86 10.84
N GLU A 44 14.79 10.90 11.76
CA GLU A 44 15.14 9.78 12.64
C GLU A 44 13.98 9.44 13.58
N TYR A 45 13.31 10.46 14.12
CA TYR A 45 12.13 10.29 14.95
C TYR A 45 10.99 9.64 14.17
N ALA A 46 10.73 10.13 12.94
CA ALA A 46 9.73 9.55 12.05
C ALA A 46 10.00 8.06 11.77
N VAL A 47 11.23 7.73 11.35
CA VAL A 47 11.63 6.34 11.07
C VAL A 47 11.45 5.44 12.29
N LYS A 48 11.87 5.91 13.47
CA LYS A 48 11.67 5.16 14.73
C LYS A 48 10.20 4.87 14.99
N LYS A 49 9.34 5.89 14.86
CA LYS A 49 7.88 5.76 15.08
C LYS A 49 7.22 4.88 14.02
N MET A 50 7.54 5.07 12.76
CA MET A 50 7.00 4.24 11.68
C MET A 50 7.38 2.77 11.85
N LYS A 51 8.62 2.48 12.26
CA LYS A 51 9.08 1.10 12.52
C LYS A 51 8.39 0.45 13.71
N SER A 52 8.07 1.20 14.75
CA SER A 52 7.59 0.65 16.03
C SER A 52 6.24 -0.08 15.94
N VAL A 53 5.49 0.12 14.87
CA VAL A 53 4.18 -0.53 14.66
C VAL A 53 4.19 -1.62 13.60
N VAL A 54 5.30 -1.80 12.86
CA VAL A 54 5.34 -2.73 11.70
C VAL A 54 5.09 -4.18 12.10
N GLU A 55 5.53 -4.62 13.28
CA GLU A 55 5.30 -5.97 13.80
C GLU A 55 3.81 -6.30 14.04
N LEU A 56 2.98 -5.27 14.18
CA LEU A 56 1.54 -5.41 14.37
C LEU A 56 0.78 -5.55 13.03
N VAL A 57 1.44 -5.30 11.91
CA VAL A 57 0.84 -5.16 10.58
C VAL A 57 0.78 -6.49 9.83
N ASP A 58 -0.31 -6.74 9.14
CA ASP A 58 -0.46 -7.93 8.28
C ASP A 58 -0.15 -7.59 6.81
N VAL A 59 -0.61 -6.44 6.32
CA VAL A 59 -0.37 -5.98 4.95
C VAL A 59 0.12 -4.53 4.96
N MET A 60 1.17 -4.25 4.21
CA MET A 60 1.82 -2.93 4.20
C MET A 60 2.02 -2.41 2.79
N LYS A 61 1.68 -1.13 2.58
CA LYS A 61 2.05 -0.41 1.36
C LYS A 61 3.02 0.71 1.73
N VAL A 62 4.04 0.86 0.92
CA VAL A 62 5.00 1.99 0.96
C VAL A 62 5.33 2.45 -0.45
N SER A 63 5.82 3.68 -0.62
CA SER A 63 6.50 4.06 -1.85
C SER A 63 7.92 3.49 -1.88
N ASP A 64 8.56 3.54 -3.05
CA ASP A 64 9.99 3.20 -3.20
C ASP A 64 10.87 4.03 -2.26
N GLU A 65 10.68 5.35 -2.21
CA GLU A 65 11.40 6.25 -1.31
C GLU A 65 11.14 5.94 0.17
N GLU A 66 9.88 5.71 0.56
CA GLU A 66 9.51 5.34 1.93
C GLU A 66 10.11 4.01 2.34
N SER A 67 10.19 3.04 1.42
CA SER A 67 10.77 1.73 1.70
C SER A 67 12.25 1.82 2.04
N ILE A 68 13.01 2.60 1.27
CA ILE A 68 14.42 2.89 1.53
C ILE A 68 14.59 3.70 2.82
N LEU A 69 13.76 4.72 3.02
CA LEU A 69 13.77 5.53 4.23
C LEU A 69 13.58 4.67 5.49
N LEU A 70 12.60 3.77 5.44
CA LEU A 70 12.22 2.93 6.57
C LEU A 70 13.31 1.91 6.90
N THR A 71 13.93 1.30 5.90
CA THR A 71 14.86 0.19 6.10
C THR A 71 16.32 0.62 6.12
N GLY A 72 16.70 1.60 5.30
CA GLY A 72 18.07 1.94 4.98
C GLY A 72 18.66 1.03 3.89
N ALA A 73 17.87 0.20 3.26
CA ALA A 73 18.27 -0.73 2.20
C ALA A 73 18.81 0.02 0.96
N LYS A 74 19.56 -0.70 0.12
CA LYS A 74 20.15 -0.15 -1.10
C LYS A 74 19.20 -0.22 -2.31
N SER A 75 18.17 -1.06 -2.23
CA SER A 75 17.13 -1.19 -3.26
C SER A 75 15.77 -1.47 -2.63
N TYR A 76 14.70 -1.19 -3.38
CA TYR A 76 13.34 -1.49 -2.92
C TYR A 76 13.08 -3.00 -2.81
N GLU A 77 13.77 -3.86 -3.57
CA GLU A 77 13.66 -5.31 -3.43
C GLU A 77 14.25 -5.79 -2.10
N GLN A 78 15.39 -5.25 -1.70
CA GLN A 78 15.97 -5.51 -0.38
C GLN A 78 15.08 -4.93 0.72
N ALA A 79 14.56 -3.72 0.53
CA ALA A 79 13.64 -3.11 1.48
C ALA A 79 12.39 -3.96 1.71
N ALA A 80 11.82 -4.56 0.65
CA ALA A 80 10.67 -5.47 0.77
C ALA A 80 10.99 -6.68 1.66
N GLU A 81 12.17 -7.29 1.50
CA GLU A 81 12.61 -8.42 2.33
C GLU A 81 12.77 -8.03 3.80
N GLU A 82 13.38 -6.87 4.06
CA GLU A 82 13.55 -6.35 5.41
C GLU A 82 12.21 -6.02 6.09
N ILE A 83 11.26 -5.40 5.35
CA ILE A 83 9.92 -5.11 5.88
C ILE A 83 9.17 -6.41 6.19
N LEU A 84 9.23 -7.41 5.29
CA LEU A 84 8.61 -8.72 5.52
C LEU A 84 9.22 -9.44 6.74
N ALA A 85 10.51 -9.25 7.01
CA ALA A 85 11.16 -9.78 8.19
C ALA A 85 10.67 -9.13 9.50
N MET A 86 10.16 -7.89 9.44
CA MET A 86 9.62 -7.18 10.61
C MET A 86 8.21 -7.64 11.01
N GLY A 87 7.46 -8.38 10.15
CA GLY A 87 6.14 -8.89 10.53
C GLY A 87 5.11 -9.04 9.43
N PRO A 88 4.96 -8.09 8.50
CA PRO A 88 3.95 -8.14 7.45
C PRO A 88 3.98 -9.45 6.63
N LYS A 89 2.81 -9.89 6.18
CA LYS A 89 2.66 -11.08 5.32
C LYS A 89 2.74 -10.71 3.85
N LEU A 90 2.32 -9.48 3.52
CA LEU A 90 2.30 -8.93 2.17
C LEU A 90 2.79 -7.49 2.22
N VAL A 91 3.73 -7.17 1.33
CA VAL A 91 4.26 -5.81 1.14
C VAL A 91 4.04 -5.39 -0.31
N ALA A 92 3.52 -4.19 -0.49
CA ALA A 92 3.38 -3.53 -1.77
C ALA A 92 4.28 -2.29 -1.79
N ILE A 93 5.27 -2.26 -2.68
CA ILE A 93 6.11 -1.07 -2.91
C ILE A 93 5.69 -0.44 -4.22
N THR A 94 5.07 0.74 -4.16
CA THR A 94 4.63 1.47 -5.35
C THR A 94 5.81 2.14 -6.04
N LEU A 95 5.89 1.98 -7.38
CA LEU A 95 6.98 2.41 -8.26
C LEU A 95 6.51 3.46 -9.29
N GLY A 96 5.48 4.24 -8.94
CA GLY A 96 4.89 5.24 -9.81
C GLY A 96 4.34 4.61 -11.10
N GLU A 97 4.75 5.14 -12.26
CA GLU A 97 4.33 4.66 -13.58
C GLU A 97 4.83 3.24 -13.92
N ASN A 98 5.84 2.76 -13.20
CA ASN A 98 6.37 1.40 -13.37
C ASN A 98 5.49 0.33 -12.70
N GLY A 99 4.51 0.72 -11.88
CA GLY A 99 3.57 -0.17 -11.21
C GLY A 99 3.90 -0.42 -9.75
N VAL A 100 3.92 -1.67 -9.33
CA VAL A 100 4.12 -2.07 -7.94
C VAL A 100 4.95 -3.34 -7.83
N LEU A 101 5.90 -3.36 -6.90
CA LEU A 101 6.50 -4.60 -6.42
C LEU A 101 5.58 -5.18 -5.33
N MET A 102 4.97 -6.34 -5.61
CA MET A 102 4.31 -7.14 -4.58
C MET A 102 5.29 -8.17 -4.04
N ALA A 103 5.33 -8.32 -2.72
CA ALA A 103 6.26 -9.25 -2.07
C ALA A 103 5.62 -9.97 -0.90
N THR A 104 5.88 -11.28 -0.82
CA THR A 104 5.67 -12.17 0.32
C THR A 104 7.01 -12.80 0.70
N LYS A 105 7.08 -13.57 1.78
CA LYS A 105 8.31 -14.29 2.17
C LYS A 105 8.79 -15.28 1.10
N SER A 106 7.90 -15.80 0.25
CA SER A 106 8.21 -16.84 -0.74
C SER A 106 8.40 -16.30 -2.15
N ARG A 107 7.84 -15.15 -2.47
CA ARG A 107 7.84 -14.63 -3.84
C ARG A 107 7.74 -13.11 -3.88
N LYS A 108 8.37 -12.52 -4.89
CA LYS A 108 8.21 -11.11 -5.25
C LYS A 108 8.11 -10.95 -6.77
N GLU A 109 7.33 -9.98 -7.23
CA GLU A 109 7.10 -9.71 -8.65
C GLU A 109 6.68 -8.25 -8.85
N ILE A 110 7.18 -7.61 -9.91
CA ILE A 110 6.72 -6.30 -10.33
C ILE A 110 5.51 -6.46 -11.24
N ILE A 111 4.37 -5.95 -10.82
CA ILE A 111 3.15 -5.88 -11.60
C ILE A 111 3.05 -4.49 -12.24
N LYS A 112 3.18 -4.42 -13.57
CA LYS A 112 3.22 -3.17 -14.32
C LYS A 112 1.92 -2.38 -14.19
N ALA A 113 2.05 -1.05 -14.14
CA ALA A 113 0.91 -0.15 -14.20
C ALA A 113 0.26 -0.16 -15.59
N PHE A 114 -0.98 0.30 -15.66
CA PHE A 114 -1.63 0.61 -16.93
C PHE A 114 -1.05 1.91 -17.49
N LYS A 115 -0.78 1.94 -18.81
CA LYS A 115 -0.38 3.18 -19.49
C LYS A 115 -1.55 4.15 -19.49
N THR A 116 -1.37 5.30 -18.85
CA THR A 116 -2.36 6.35 -18.72
C THR A 116 -1.72 7.72 -18.87
N HIS A 117 -2.51 8.74 -19.21
CA HIS A 117 -2.07 10.12 -19.18
C HIS A 117 -2.37 10.70 -17.79
N ALA A 118 -1.34 10.95 -17.00
CA ALA A 118 -1.51 11.53 -15.67
C ALA A 118 -1.75 13.04 -15.76
N VAL A 119 -2.84 13.50 -15.15
CA VAL A 119 -3.20 14.92 -14.98
C VAL A 119 -2.82 15.39 -13.58
N ASP A 120 -3.05 14.53 -12.57
CA ASP A 120 -2.75 14.81 -11.16
C ASP A 120 -2.47 13.49 -10.45
N THR A 121 -1.33 13.40 -9.75
CA THR A 121 -0.93 12.19 -9.02
C THR A 121 -1.42 12.17 -7.57
N THR A 122 -2.14 13.21 -7.13
CA THR A 122 -2.72 13.29 -5.79
C THR A 122 -3.66 12.11 -5.54
N GLY A 123 -3.44 11.37 -4.46
CA GLY A 123 -4.25 10.21 -4.09
C GLY A 123 -4.00 8.94 -4.91
N ALA A 124 -3.02 8.93 -5.83
CA ALA A 124 -2.70 7.74 -6.61
C ALA A 124 -2.33 6.53 -5.71
N GLY A 125 -1.48 6.75 -4.72
CA GLY A 125 -1.08 5.72 -3.75
C GLY A 125 -2.24 5.25 -2.89
N ASP A 126 -3.07 6.18 -2.38
CA ASP A 126 -4.23 5.86 -1.55
C ASP A 126 -5.28 5.07 -2.35
N SER A 127 -5.55 5.49 -3.59
CA SER A 127 -6.51 4.80 -4.47
C SER A 127 -6.00 3.43 -4.92
N PHE A 128 -4.69 3.30 -5.22
CA PHE A 128 -4.05 2.00 -5.45
C PHE A 128 -4.30 1.06 -4.27
N TRP A 129 -3.96 1.53 -3.06
CA TRP A 129 -4.05 0.70 -1.87
C TRP A 129 -5.50 0.36 -1.52
N GLY A 130 -6.42 1.30 -1.68
CA GLY A 130 -7.85 1.06 -1.55
C GLY A 130 -8.35 -0.06 -2.49
N GLY A 131 -7.90 -0.05 -3.75
CA GLY A 131 -8.19 -1.11 -4.73
C GLY A 131 -7.63 -2.47 -4.32
N VAL A 132 -6.39 -2.52 -3.84
CA VAL A 132 -5.76 -3.76 -3.33
C VAL A 132 -6.53 -4.32 -2.14
N LEU A 133 -6.83 -3.49 -1.14
CA LEU A 133 -7.56 -3.91 0.07
C LEU A 133 -8.97 -4.39 -0.25
N CYS A 134 -9.68 -3.70 -1.13
CA CYS A 134 -11.00 -4.13 -1.61
C CYS A 134 -10.94 -5.52 -2.26
N SER A 135 -9.91 -5.80 -3.06
CA SER A 135 -9.70 -7.11 -3.67
C SER A 135 -9.37 -8.19 -2.64
N ILE A 136 -8.48 -7.93 -1.69
CA ILE A 136 -8.14 -8.85 -0.60
C ILE A 136 -9.39 -9.24 0.18
N LEU A 137 -10.20 -8.25 0.59
CA LEU A 137 -11.44 -8.50 1.32
C LEU A 137 -12.45 -9.31 0.49
N SER A 138 -12.52 -9.09 -0.82
CA SER A 138 -13.42 -9.83 -1.71
C SER A 138 -13.02 -11.30 -1.88
N ILE A 139 -11.73 -11.63 -1.75
CA ILE A 139 -11.22 -13.00 -1.78
C ILE A 139 -11.61 -13.76 -0.50
N ASN A 140 -11.75 -13.03 0.61
CA ASN A 140 -12.18 -13.57 1.91
C ASN A 140 -11.34 -14.78 2.40
N LYS A 141 -10.02 -14.65 2.24
CA LYS A 141 -9.00 -15.60 2.74
C LYS A 141 -7.97 -14.88 3.59
N PRO A 142 -7.40 -15.54 4.62
CA PRO A 142 -6.19 -15.03 5.26
C PRO A 142 -5.09 -14.78 4.22
N VAL A 143 -4.37 -13.66 4.35
CA VAL A 143 -3.37 -13.23 3.35
C VAL A 143 -2.28 -14.28 3.14
N GLU A 144 -1.86 -14.97 4.19
CA GLU A 144 -0.87 -16.05 4.15
C GLU A 144 -1.35 -17.33 3.43
N LYS A 145 -2.66 -17.44 3.18
CA LYS A 145 -3.28 -18.54 2.42
C LYS A 145 -3.66 -18.15 0.99
N MET A 146 -3.38 -16.91 0.60
CA MET A 146 -3.66 -16.47 -0.76
C MET A 146 -2.64 -17.06 -1.73
N GLU A 147 -3.14 -17.55 -2.87
CA GLU A 147 -2.31 -17.96 -3.99
C GLU A 147 -1.67 -16.73 -4.65
N TRP A 148 -0.49 -16.91 -5.25
CA TRP A 148 0.20 -15.79 -5.88
C TRP A 148 -0.63 -15.09 -6.97
N GLU A 149 -1.40 -15.85 -7.72
CA GLU A 149 -2.27 -15.29 -8.76
C GLU A 149 -3.41 -14.44 -8.17
N GLU A 150 -3.88 -14.75 -6.96
CA GLU A 150 -4.84 -13.91 -6.24
C GLU A 150 -4.19 -12.59 -5.81
N ILE A 151 -2.97 -12.63 -5.27
CA ILE A 151 -2.18 -11.43 -4.92
C ILE A 151 -1.93 -10.57 -6.17
N ARG A 152 -1.58 -11.20 -7.29
CA ARG A 152 -1.37 -10.54 -8.56
C ARG A 152 -2.63 -9.81 -9.05
N LYS A 153 -3.81 -10.45 -8.92
CA LYS A 153 -5.10 -9.83 -9.25
C LYS A 153 -5.39 -8.61 -8.37
N CYS A 154 -5.07 -8.67 -7.07
CA CYS A 154 -5.20 -7.51 -6.17
C CYS A 154 -4.36 -6.33 -6.67
N ALA A 155 -3.11 -6.56 -7.05
CA ALA A 155 -2.22 -5.53 -7.57
C ALA A 155 -2.70 -4.95 -8.91
N VAL A 156 -3.20 -5.80 -9.82
CA VAL A 156 -3.76 -5.35 -11.10
C VAL A 156 -4.98 -4.45 -10.87
N LEU A 157 -5.88 -4.81 -9.94
CA LEU A 157 -7.03 -3.98 -9.60
C LEU A 157 -6.56 -2.64 -9.00
N GLY A 158 -5.61 -2.66 -8.06
CA GLY A 158 -5.02 -1.45 -7.49
C GLY A 158 -4.42 -0.53 -8.55
N ASN A 159 -3.62 -1.08 -9.47
CA ASN A 159 -3.05 -0.34 -10.60
C ASN A 159 -4.13 0.25 -11.53
N ALA A 160 -5.24 -0.43 -11.73
CA ALA A 160 -6.35 0.09 -12.55
C ALA A 160 -7.06 1.26 -11.86
N VAL A 161 -7.31 1.15 -10.55
CA VAL A 161 -7.92 2.22 -9.74
C VAL A 161 -7.03 3.45 -9.74
N ALA A 162 -5.73 3.28 -9.46
CA ALA A 162 -4.75 4.38 -9.50
C ALA A 162 -4.64 5.00 -10.90
N GLY A 163 -4.58 4.16 -11.95
CA GLY A 163 -4.47 4.61 -13.32
C GLY A 163 -5.66 5.46 -13.79
N LEU A 164 -6.86 5.22 -13.26
CA LEU A 164 -8.03 6.07 -13.50
C LEU A 164 -8.02 7.32 -12.61
N CYS A 165 -7.61 7.19 -11.35
CA CYS A 165 -7.54 8.31 -10.41
C CYS A 165 -6.64 9.42 -10.96
N VAL A 166 -5.44 9.09 -11.45
CA VAL A 166 -4.47 10.10 -11.94
C VAL A 166 -4.91 10.84 -13.20
N GLN A 167 -5.96 10.41 -13.89
CA GLN A 167 -6.50 11.09 -15.09
C GLN A 167 -7.38 12.29 -14.76
N LYS A 168 -7.67 12.53 -13.48
CA LYS A 168 -8.52 13.63 -13.00
C LYS A 168 -7.82 14.42 -11.91
N ARG A 169 -8.19 15.68 -11.74
CA ARG A 169 -7.69 16.50 -10.64
C ARG A 169 -8.34 16.15 -9.31
N GLY A 170 -7.53 16.19 -8.25
CA GLY A 170 -7.94 15.95 -6.87
C GLY A 170 -7.90 14.45 -6.49
N GLY A 171 -7.70 14.19 -5.20
CA GLY A 171 -7.63 12.82 -4.67
C GLY A 171 -9.01 12.16 -4.59
N ILE A 172 -9.78 12.46 -3.53
CA ILE A 172 -11.09 11.81 -3.29
C ILE A 172 -12.08 11.97 -4.46
N PRO A 173 -12.27 13.16 -5.09
CA PRO A 173 -13.16 13.30 -6.24
C PRO A 173 -12.74 12.52 -7.49
N ALA A 174 -11.45 12.15 -7.57
CA ALA A 174 -10.90 11.42 -8.71
C ALA A 174 -11.03 9.89 -8.57
N ILE A 175 -11.39 9.38 -7.38
CA ILE A 175 -11.56 7.94 -7.15
C ILE A 175 -12.66 7.40 -8.09
N PRO A 176 -12.35 6.37 -8.91
CA PRO A 176 -13.29 5.83 -9.88
C PRO A 176 -14.36 4.95 -9.21
N THR A 177 -15.51 4.80 -9.87
CA THR A 177 -16.50 3.78 -9.51
C THR A 177 -16.01 2.39 -9.93
N LYS A 178 -16.59 1.36 -9.33
CA LYS A 178 -16.29 -0.04 -9.65
C LYS A 178 -16.51 -0.35 -11.13
N GLU A 179 -17.61 0.14 -11.71
CA GLU A 179 -17.97 -0.04 -13.12
C GLU A 179 -16.90 0.56 -14.03
N ALA A 180 -16.49 1.80 -13.76
CA ALA A 180 -15.44 2.49 -14.53
C ALA A 180 -14.12 1.73 -14.51
N VAL A 181 -13.74 1.12 -13.37
CA VAL A 181 -12.53 0.31 -13.25
C VAL A 181 -12.61 -0.94 -14.13
N PHE A 182 -13.73 -1.67 -14.09
CA PHE A 182 -13.89 -2.87 -14.93
C PHE A 182 -13.90 -2.56 -16.42
N GLU A 183 -14.59 -1.49 -16.84
CA GLU A 183 -14.57 -1.05 -18.24
C GLU A 183 -13.16 -0.66 -18.71
N PHE A 184 -12.41 0.05 -17.86
CA PHE A 184 -11.03 0.41 -18.15
C PHE A 184 -10.14 -0.81 -18.33
N MET A 185 -10.23 -1.78 -17.42
CA MET A 185 -9.47 -3.02 -17.51
C MET A 185 -9.82 -3.80 -18.77
N GLN A 186 -11.11 -3.93 -19.13
CA GLN A 186 -11.54 -4.62 -20.34
C GLN A 186 -10.97 -3.97 -21.62
N ARG A 187 -10.98 -2.64 -21.68
CA ARG A 187 -10.37 -1.89 -22.81
C ARG A 187 -8.88 -2.13 -22.91
N ALA A 188 -8.16 -2.07 -21.79
CA ALA A 188 -6.72 -2.28 -21.76
C ALA A 188 -6.29 -3.70 -22.14
N TYR A 189 -7.14 -4.71 -21.91
CA TYR A 189 -6.87 -6.09 -22.35
C TYR A 189 -7.18 -6.33 -23.85
N LYS A 190 -8.12 -5.58 -24.42
CA LYS A 190 -8.47 -5.69 -25.85
C LYS A 190 -7.46 -4.99 -26.78
N SER A 191 -6.64 -4.08 -26.24
CA SER A 191 -5.63 -3.31 -26.98
C SER A 191 -4.22 -3.95 -26.97
N LYS A 192 -4.10 -5.16 -26.44
CA LYS A 192 -2.89 -6.00 -26.49
C LYS A 192 -3.05 -7.09 -27.54
#